data_1cc92b991e16c8ce24558117427ab92c
#
_entry.id   1cc92b991e16c8ce24558117427ab92c
#
_cell.length_a   1.000
_cell.length_b   1.000
_cell.length_c   1.000
_cell.angle_alpha   90.00
_cell.angle_beta   90.00
_cell.angle_gamma   90.00
#
_symmetry.space_group_name_H-M   'P 1'
#
loop_
_entity.id
_entity.type
_entity.pdbx_description
1 polymer ?
#
loop_
_entity_poly.entity_id
_entity_poly.type
_entity_poly.pdbx_seq_one_letter_code
_entity_poly.pdbx_strand_id
1 'polypeptide(L)'
;MSSVLGVIRYEYRMAVRRWGVWLAFALAGAAFLSSMSGDTLSALAYGEQALDSLGVAGLAAWVMNTMPPVVGGIAMADRLARDHQLGVQELLRATGLSRWAYILGKYLGVVAATLTPVLLMTVIHALGAVAAGASLTLLPASLLAFLGINVPAYLFVGAFALACPAIMPVRVFQVLFTGYWIWGNFISSRVMPTLSETLFTPAGRYVRGAFFSAPGISMGEPHTAAEAALNLGLLGAGAALALLALERYLAWQEERA
;
A
#
# COMPACT_ATOMS: atom_id res chain seq x y z
N MET A 1 -21.08 13.50 8.90
CA MET A 1 -20.61 12.12 8.65
C MET A 1 -21.15 11.53 7.34
N SER A 2 -22.39 11.79 6.95
CA SER A 2 -22.98 11.29 5.68
C SER A 2 -22.22 11.74 4.41
N SER A 3 -21.65 12.93 4.39
CA SER A 3 -20.91 13.48 3.24
C SER A 3 -19.57 12.78 2.97
N VAL A 4 -18.78 12.49 4.00
CA VAL A 4 -17.47 11.80 3.86
C VAL A 4 -17.70 10.37 3.33
N LEU A 5 -18.64 9.63 3.91
CA LEU A 5 -19.00 8.28 3.47
C LEU A 5 -19.50 8.25 2.02
N GLY A 6 -20.24 9.29 1.60
CA GLY A 6 -20.65 9.45 0.21
C GLY A 6 -19.47 9.55 -0.75
N VAL A 7 -18.46 10.38 -0.41
CA VAL A 7 -17.24 10.52 -1.20
C VAL A 7 -16.44 9.23 -1.22
N ILE A 8 -16.22 8.58 -0.06
CA ILE A 8 -15.53 7.29 0.03
C ILE A 8 -16.17 6.26 -0.90
N ARG A 9 -17.51 6.10 -0.81
CA ARG A 9 -18.23 5.12 -1.60
C ARG A 9 -18.15 5.39 -3.10
N TYR A 10 -18.24 6.67 -3.49
CA TYR A 10 -18.13 7.08 -4.88
C TYR A 10 -16.74 6.80 -5.45
N GLU A 11 -15.68 7.27 -4.75
CA GLU A 11 -14.29 7.06 -5.16
C GLU A 11 -13.92 5.58 -5.21
N TYR A 12 -14.32 4.81 -4.20
CA TYR A 12 -14.13 3.36 -4.18
C TYR A 12 -14.75 2.70 -5.42
N ARG A 13 -16.04 2.96 -5.68
CA ARG A 13 -16.75 2.35 -6.82
C ARG A 13 -16.12 2.74 -8.16
N MET A 14 -15.72 3.99 -8.31
CA MET A 14 -15.08 4.48 -9.52
C MET A 14 -13.71 3.83 -9.74
N ALA A 15 -12.95 3.62 -8.66
CA ALA A 15 -11.62 3.04 -8.72
C ALA A 15 -11.65 1.53 -9.00
N VAL A 16 -12.49 0.78 -8.28
CA VAL A 16 -12.63 -0.69 -8.43
C VAL A 16 -13.15 -1.08 -9.80
N ARG A 17 -13.95 -0.24 -10.46
CA ARG A 17 -14.46 -0.51 -11.81
C ARG A 17 -13.42 -0.39 -12.92
N ARG A 18 -12.24 0.14 -12.65
CA ARG A 18 -11.13 0.22 -13.62
C ARG A 18 -10.46 -1.15 -13.76
N TRP A 19 -10.94 -1.98 -14.64
CA TRP A 19 -10.38 -3.33 -14.83
C TRP A 19 -8.88 -3.33 -15.19
N GLY A 20 -8.37 -2.27 -15.84
CA GLY A 20 -6.94 -2.11 -16.08
C GLY A 20 -6.08 -2.07 -14.81
N VAL A 21 -6.64 -1.59 -13.69
CA VAL A 21 -5.96 -1.63 -12.38
C VAL A 21 -5.83 -3.08 -11.91
N TRP A 22 -6.89 -3.88 -12.03
CA TRP A 22 -6.87 -5.30 -11.68
C TRP A 22 -5.86 -6.09 -12.49
N LEU A 23 -5.84 -5.86 -13.81
CA LEU A 23 -4.85 -6.47 -14.69
C LEU A 23 -3.43 -6.08 -14.31
N ALA A 24 -3.18 -4.80 -14.00
CA ALA A 24 -1.86 -4.33 -13.60
C ALA A 24 -1.41 -4.95 -12.27
N PHE A 25 -2.31 -5.07 -11.28
CA PHE A 25 -2.00 -5.78 -10.04
C PHE A 25 -1.71 -7.27 -10.28
N ALA A 26 -2.51 -7.95 -11.10
CA ALA A 26 -2.30 -9.35 -11.44
C ALA A 26 -0.96 -9.57 -12.15
N LEU A 27 -0.63 -8.72 -13.13
CA LEU A 27 0.65 -8.78 -13.85
C LEU A 27 1.84 -8.47 -12.93
N ALA A 28 1.75 -7.45 -12.06
CA ALA A 28 2.80 -7.12 -11.10
C ALA A 28 3.03 -8.27 -10.11
N GLY A 29 1.96 -8.87 -9.61
CA GLY A 29 2.03 -10.05 -8.74
C GLY A 29 2.64 -11.26 -9.46
N ALA A 30 2.18 -11.57 -10.67
CA ALA A 30 2.70 -12.68 -11.48
C ALA A 30 4.18 -12.48 -11.84
N ALA A 31 4.56 -11.28 -12.29
CA ALA A 31 5.95 -10.95 -12.64
C ALA A 31 6.86 -11.08 -11.42
N PHE A 32 6.39 -10.65 -10.24
CA PHE A 32 7.19 -10.79 -9.03
C PHE A 32 7.31 -12.25 -8.60
N LEU A 33 6.22 -13.02 -8.61
CA LEU A 33 6.25 -14.46 -8.30
C LEU A 33 7.18 -15.23 -9.25
N SER A 34 7.18 -14.90 -10.54
CA SER A 34 8.07 -15.53 -11.53
C SER A 34 9.55 -15.19 -11.32
N SER A 35 9.86 -14.10 -10.61
CA SER A 35 11.23 -13.71 -10.26
C SER A 35 11.76 -14.35 -8.97
N MET A 36 10.90 -15.06 -8.22
CA MET A 36 11.29 -15.71 -6.99
C MET A 36 12.05 -17.02 -7.24
N SER A 37 12.98 -17.35 -6.32
CA SER A 37 13.64 -18.66 -6.33
C SER A 37 12.62 -19.78 -6.09
N GLY A 38 12.92 -20.97 -6.63
CA GLY A 38 12.09 -22.15 -6.40
C GLY A 38 11.87 -22.46 -4.91
N ASP A 39 12.90 -22.24 -4.09
CA ASP A 39 12.83 -22.43 -2.63
C ASP A 39 11.82 -21.47 -1.97
N THR A 40 11.77 -20.22 -2.42
CA THR A 40 10.79 -19.24 -1.91
C THR A 40 9.37 -19.59 -2.35
N LEU A 41 9.20 -20.04 -3.59
CA LEU A 41 7.90 -20.50 -4.09
C LEU A 41 7.43 -21.76 -3.37
N SER A 42 8.33 -22.71 -3.10
CA SER A 42 8.00 -23.91 -2.33
C SER A 42 7.66 -23.58 -0.87
N ALA A 43 8.36 -22.61 -0.26
CA ALA A 43 8.03 -22.12 1.07
C ALA A 43 6.65 -21.43 1.13
N LEU A 44 6.25 -20.72 0.08
CA LEU A 44 4.91 -20.11 -0.02
C LEU A 44 3.81 -21.17 -0.26
N ALA A 45 4.11 -22.21 -1.04
CA ALA A 45 3.13 -23.23 -1.43
C ALA A 45 2.99 -24.35 -0.42
N TYR A 46 4.10 -24.79 0.22
CA TYR A 46 4.17 -25.97 1.05
C TYR A 46 4.76 -25.67 2.44
N GLY A 47 4.84 -24.43 2.83
CA GLY A 47 5.66 -23.93 3.92
C GLY A 47 5.30 -24.39 5.33
N GLU A 48 4.20 -25.11 5.55
CA GLU A 48 3.82 -25.61 6.87
C GLU A 48 4.71 -26.70 7.43
N GLN A 49 5.50 -27.37 6.61
CA GLN A 49 6.48 -28.36 7.12
C GLN A 49 7.74 -27.68 7.68
N ALA A 50 8.00 -26.41 7.29
CA ALA A 50 9.18 -25.65 7.67
C ALA A 50 8.86 -24.30 8.35
N LEU A 51 7.63 -23.80 8.23
CA LEU A 51 7.19 -22.51 8.75
C LEU A 51 5.86 -22.64 9.47
N ASP A 52 5.69 -21.89 10.55
CA ASP A 52 4.38 -21.70 11.14
C ASP A 52 3.48 -20.83 10.24
N SER A 53 2.18 -20.85 10.47
CA SER A 53 1.20 -20.08 9.69
C SER A 53 1.49 -18.57 9.71
N LEU A 54 2.09 -18.03 10.78
CA LEU A 54 2.45 -16.60 10.87
C LEU A 54 3.62 -16.29 9.94
N GLY A 55 4.64 -17.15 9.87
CA GLY A 55 5.78 -16.97 8.98
C GLY A 55 5.38 -16.99 7.50
N VAL A 56 4.54 -17.97 7.11
CA VAL A 56 3.99 -18.05 5.73
C VAL A 56 3.16 -16.81 5.38
N ALA A 57 2.27 -16.41 6.29
CA ALA A 57 1.43 -15.22 6.11
C ALA A 57 2.25 -13.93 5.98
N GLY A 58 3.27 -13.77 6.83
CA GLY A 58 4.18 -12.62 6.78
C GLY A 58 4.99 -12.57 5.50
N LEU A 59 5.47 -13.72 5.02
CA LEU A 59 6.17 -13.82 3.74
C LEU A 59 5.26 -13.43 2.57
N ALA A 60 4.04 -14.00 2.51
CA ALA A 60 3.07 -13.70 1.47
C ALA A 60 2.68 -12.22 1.46
N ALA A 61 2.40 -11.63 2.62
CA ALA A 61 2.08 -10.20 2.74
C ALA A 61 3.25 -9.30 2.31
N TRP A 62 4.49 -9.66 2.67
CA TRP A 62 5.68 -8.93 2.24
C TRP A 62 5.87 -9.01 0.72
N VAL A 63 5.68 -10.18 0.12
CA VAL A 63 5.69 -10.36 -1.34
C VAL A 63 4.67 -9.45 -2.02
N MET A 64 3.43 -9.41 -1.50
CA MET A 64 2.39 -8.50 -2.01
C MET A 64 2.68 -7.02 -1.73
N ASN A 65 3.69 -6.72 -0.93
CA ASN A 65 4.13 -5.34 -0.64
C ASN A 65 5.36 -4.92 -1.46
N THR A 66 5.83 -5.75 -2.38
CA THR A 66 6.99 -5.44 -3.23
C THR A 66 6.60 -4.57 -4.43
N MET A 67 6.00 -5.12 -5.47
CA MET A 67 5.64 -4.41 -6.71
C MET A 67 4.21 -3.86 -6.73
N PRO A 68 3.21 -4.52 -6.14
CA PRO A 68 1.83 -4.01 -6.16
C PRO A 68 1.64 -2.57 -5.63
N PRO A 69 2.37 -2.06 -4.61
CA PRO A 69 2.27 -0.66 -4.21
C PRO A 69 2.70 0.35 -5.28
N VAL A 70 3.60 -0.03 -6.21
CA VAL A 70 3.95 0.82 -7.36
C VAL A 70 2.72 1.00 -8.25
N VAL A 71 2.04 -0.09 -8.57
CA VAL A 71 0.78 -0.05 -9.34
C VAL A 71 -0.27 0.79 -8.62
N GLY A 72 -0.43 0.59 -7.30
CA GLY A 72 -1.34 1.36 -6.47
C GLY A 72 -1.04 2.86 -6.50
N GLY A 73 0.20 3.27 -6.28
CA GLY A 73 0.64 4.66 -6.30
C GLY A 73 0.42 5.33 -7.66
N ILE A 74 0.74 4.61 -8.75
CA ILE A 74 0.49 5.09 -10.12
C ILE A 74 -1.01 5.26 -10.38
N ALA A 75 -1.84 4.30 -9.96
CA ALA A 75 -3.29 4.33 -10.16
C ALA A 75 -4.01 5.40 -9.32
N MET A 76 -3.41 5.80 -8.18
CA MET A 76 -3.93 6.86 -7.31
C MET A 76 -3.55 8.26 -7.77
N ALA A 77 -2.43 8.42 -8.46
CA ALA A 77 -1.82 9.73 -8.76
C ALA A 77 -2.67 10.67 -9.64
N ASP A 78 -3.53 10.12 -10.50
CA ASP A 78 -4.35 10.93 -11.43
C ASP A 78 -5.64 11.49 -10.80
N ARG A 79 -5.96 11.08 -9.57
CA ARG A 79 -7.29 11.29 -8.99
C ARG A 79 -7.62 12.75 -8.69
N LEU A 80 -6.68 13.46 -8.11
CA LEU A 80 -6.89 14.88 -7.78
C LEU A 80 -6.77 15.77 -9.01
N ALA A 81 -5.78 15.50 -9.87
CA ALA A 81 -5.57 16.23 -11.11
C ALA A 81 -6.77 16.11 -12.06
N ARG A 82 -7.38 14.94 -12.13
CA ARG A 82 -8.57 14.71 -12.94
C ARG A 82 -9.79 15.48 -12.45
N ASP A 83 -10.01 15.56 -11.12
CA ASP A 83 -11.10 16.33 -10.56
C ASP A 83 -10.96 17.82 -10.87
N HIS A 84 -9.73 18.33 -10.82
CA HIS A 84 -9.46 19.72 -11.19
C HIS A 84 -9.78 19.99 -12.67
N GLN A 85 -9.36 19.08 -13.58
CA GLN A 85 -9.67 19.19 -15.01
C GLN A 85 -11.16 19.10 -15.33
N LEU A 86 -11.94 18.37 -14.54
CA LEU A 86 -13.38 18.19 -14.74
C LEU A 86 -14.24 19.22 -14.00
N GLY A 87 -13.65 20.21 -13.32
CA GLY A 87 -14.38 21.21 -12.54
C GLY A 87 -15.16 20.65 -11.34
N VAL A 88 -14.83 19.42 -10.89
CA VAL A 88 -15.52 18.75 -9.77
C VAL A 88 -15.37 19.55 -8.49
N GLN A 89 -14.26 20.25 -8.29
CA GLN A 89 -14.02 21.06 -7.10
C GLN A 89 -15.03 22.20 -6.96
N GLU A 90 -15.43 22.85 -8.05
CA GLU A 90 -16.41 23.93 -8.05
C GLU A 90 -17.81 23.42 -7.67
N LEU A 91 -18.19 22.25 -8.20
CA LEU A 91 -19.43 21.59 -7.83
C LEU A 91 -19.46 21.20 -6.36
N LEU A 92 -18.36 20.67 -5.82
CA LEU A 92 -18.27 20.29 -4.42
C LEU A 92 -18.32 21.49 -3.48
N ARG A 93 -17.73 22.64 -3.86
CA ARG A 93 -17.85 23.90 -3.12
C ARG A 93 -19.31 24.33 -3.01
N ALA A 94 -20.09 24.23 -4.10
CA ALA A 94 -21.50 24.58 -4.11
C ALA A 94 -22.35 23.69 -3.16
N THR A 95 -21.87 22.49 -2.79
CA THR A 95 -22.57 21.58 -1.87
C THR A 95 -22.26 21.80 -0.40
N GLY A 96 -21.37 22.75 -0.05
CA GLY A 96 -20.93 23.01 1.33
C GLY A 96 -20.08 21.90 1.94
N LEU A 97 -19.49 21.02 1.13
CA LEU A 97 -18.59 19.98 1.60
C LEU A 97 -17.27 20.61 2.09
N SER A 98 -16.85 20.27 3.32
CA SER A 98 -15.55 20.75 3.83
C SER A 98 -14.38 20.14 3.06
N ARG A 99 -13.28 20.90 2.90
CA ARG A 99 -12.05 20.42 2.25
C ARG A 99 -11.54 19.12 2.86
N TRP A 100 -11.53 19.01 4.18
CA TRP A 100 -11.14 17.79 4.88
C TRP A 100 -12.04 16.61 4.54
N ALA A 101 -13.35 16.82 4.47
CA ALA A 101 -14.28 15.76 4.09
C ALA A 101 -14.02 15.26 2.66
N TYR A 102 -13.67 16.16 1.74
CA TYR A 102 -13.28 15.82 0.37
C TYR A 102 -11.96 15.06 0.32
N ILE A 103 -10.88 15.59 0.94
CA ILE A 103 -9.55 14.98 0.92
C ILE A 103 -9.58 13.59 1.57
N LEU A 104 -10.14 13.48 2.78
CA LEU A 104 -10.21 12.21 3.51
C LEU A 104 -11.13 11.21 2.80
N GLY A 105 -12.26 11.67 2.27
CA GLY A 105 -13.16 10.82 1.51
C GLY A 105 -12.49 10.23 0.26
N LYS A 106 -11.79 11.06 -0.49
CA LYS A 106 -11.02 10.65 -1.68
C LYS A 106 -9.87 9.72 -1.30
N TYR A 107 -9.08 10.10 -0.32
CA TYR A 107 -7.94 9.31 0.19
C TYR A 107 -8.38 7.90 0.61
N LEU A 108 -9.33 7.80 1.53
CA LEU A 108 -9.79 6.51 2.04
C LEU A 108 -10.49 5.67 0.97
N GLY A 109 -11.28 6.31 0.09
CA GLY A 109 -11.96 5.62 -1.00
C GLY A 109 -10.99 5.00 -2.00
N VAL A 110 -9.94 5.72 -2.39
CA VAL A 110 -8.95 5.23 -3.36
C VAL A 110 -8.00 4.21 -2.72
N VAL A 111 -7.56 4.43 -1.48
CA VAL A 111 -6.75 3.45 -0.73
C VAL A 111 -7.51 2.14 -0.54
N ALA A 112 -8.77 2.20 -0.13
CA ALA A 112 -9.60 0.99 0.00
C ALA A 112 -9.76 0.25 -1.33
N ALA A 113 -9.92 0.98 -2.44
CA ALA A 113 -10.04 0.38 -3.76
C ALA A 113 -8.75 -0.31 -4.23
N THR A 114 -7.58 0.26 -3.91
CA THR A 114 -6.28 -0.36 -4.25
C THR A 114 -5.91 -1.51 -3.31
N LEU A 115 -6.37 -1.48 -2.06
CA LEU A 115 -6.22 -2.61 -1.13
C LEU A 115 -7.12 -3.80 -1.50
N THR A 116 -8.23 -3.59 -2.22
CA THR A 116 -9.16 -4.67 -2.58
C THR A 116 -8.50 -5.79 -3.41
N PRO A 117 -7.75 -5.53 -4.50
CA PRO A 117 -7.05 -6.59 -5.22
C PRO A 117 -5.97 -7.27 -4.36
N VAL A 118 -5.27 -6.55 -3.49
CA VAL A 118 -4.27 -7.13 -2.59
C VAL A 118 -4.92 -8.07 -1.57
N LEU A 119 -6.03 -7.64 -0.96
CA LEU A 119 -6.80 -8.49 -0.06
C LEU A 119 -7.30 -9.75 -0.77
N LEU A 120 -7.84 -9.61 -1.99
CA LEU A 120 -8.30 -10.74 -2.77
C LEU A 120 -7.16 -11.74 -3.06
N MET A 121 -5.99 -11.25 -3.47
CA MET A 121 -4.81 -12.09 -3.69
C MET A 121 -4.36 -12.78 -2.39
N THR A 122 -4.37 -12.07 -1.25
CA THR A 122 -4.06 -12.64 0.06
C THR A 122 -5.03 -13.77 0.43
N VAL A 123 -6.33 -13.55 0.22
CA VAL A 123 -7.35 -14.58 0.52
C VAL A 123 -7.24 -15.77 -0.44
N ILE A 124 -7.05 -15.54 -1.73
CA ILE A 124 -6.85 -16.62 -2.73
C ILE A 124 -5.62 -17.45 -2.40
N HIS A 125 -4.50 -16.79 -2.05
CA HIS A 125 -3.28 -17.49 -1.63
C HIS A 125 -3.53 -18.36 -0.39
N ALA A 126 -4.12 -17.79 0.68
CA ALA A 126 -4.38 -18.51 1.91
C ALA A 126 -5.35 -19.68 1.72
N LEU A 127 -6.43 -19.50 0.94
CA LEU A 127 -7.38 -20.59 0.60
C LEU A 127 -6.72 -21.67 -0.26
N GLY A 128 -5.89 -21.27 -1.23
CA GLY A 128 -5.15 -22.21 -2.08
C GLY A 128 -4.17 -23.05 -1.27
N ALA A 129 -3.43 -22.44 -0.35
CA ALA A 129 -2.52 -23.15 0.55
C ALA A 129 -3.27 -24.13 1.48
N VAL A 130 -4.39 -23.70 2.07
CA VAL A 130 -5.24 -24.57 2.90
C VAL A 130 -5.79 -25.75 2.07
N ALA A 131 -6.22 -25.50 0.85
CA ALA A 131 -6.68 -26.58 -0.06
C ALA A 131 -5.54 -27.55 -0.45
N ALA A 132 -4.29 -27.08 -0.43
CA ALA A 132 -3.09 -27.89 -0.64
C ALA A 132 -2.60 -28.63 0.62
N GLY A 133 -3.28 -28.47 1.77
CA GLY A 133 -2.97 -29.16 3.03
C GLY A 133 -2.41 -28.28 4.14
N ALA A 134 -2.33 -26.97 3.93
CA ALA A 134 -1.92 -26.03 4.97
C ALA A 134 -2.99 -25.91 6.09
N SER A 135 -2.56 -25.51 7.30
CA SER A 135 -3.48 -25.35 8.45
C SER A 135 -4.50 -24.24 8.23
N LEU A 136 -5.70 -24.42 8.78
CA LEU A 136 -6.75 -23.39 8.81
C LEU A 136 -6.31 -22.11 9.53
N THR A 137 -5.32 -22.19 10.42
CA THR A 137 -4.74 -21.02 11.12
C THR A 137 -4.06 -20.03 10.18
N LEU A 138 -3.72 -20.46 8.95
CA LEU A 138 -3.17 -19.58 7.93
C LEU A 138 -4.15 -18.48 7.49
N LEU A 139 -5.46 -18.73 7.51
CA LEU A 139 -6.47 -17.73 7.14
C LEU A 139 -6.45 -16.51 8.05
N PRO A 140 -6.63 -16.64 9.37
CA PRO A 140 -6.54 -15.46 10.26
C PRO A 140 -5.13 -14.87 10.29
N ALA A 141 -4.06 -15.69 10.20
CA ALA A 141 -2.69 -15.18 10.13
C ALA A 141 -2.46 -14.30 8.90
N SER A 142 -2.96 -14.69 7.73
CA SER A 142 -2.87 -13.92 6.49
C SER A 142 -3.64 -12.59 6.57
N LEU A 143 -4.80 -12.56 7.22
CA LEU A 143 -5.54 -11.32 7.45
C LEU A 143 -4.80 -10.39 8.42
N LEU A 144 -4.19 -10.93 9.49
CA LEU A 144 -3.36 -10.15 10.41
C LEU A 144 -2.13 -9.57 9.69
N ALA A 145 -1.46 -10.38 8.86
CA ALA A 145 -0.32 -9.94 8.07
C ALA A 145 -0.73 -8.85 7.05
N PHE A 146 -1.87 -9.02 6.37
CA PHE A 146 -2.44 -7.99 5.49
C PHE A 146 -2.68 -6.66 6.25
N LEU A 147 -3.30 -6.71 7.42
CA LEU A 147 -3.58 -5.52 8.22
C LEU A 147 -2.30 -4.86 8.76
N GLY A 148 -1.32 -5.64 9.19
CA GLY A 148 -0.08 -5.13 9.76
C GLY A 148 0.96 -4.68 8.74
N ILE A 149 1.02 -5.32 7.58
CA ILE A 149 2.06 -5.08 6.57
C ILE A 149 1.53 -4.29 5.37
N ASN A 150 0.44 -4.75 4.74
CA ASN A 150 -0.03 -4.12 3.50
C ASN A 150 -0.79 -2.83 3.77
N VAL A 151 -1.73 -2.82 4.71
CA VAL A 151 -2.56 -1.62 4.97
C VAL A 151 -1.72 -0.39 5.29
N PRO A 152 -0.73 -0.40 6.21
CA PRO A 152 0.09 0.77 6.50
C PRO A 152 0.89 1.28 5.29
N ALA A 153 1.41 0.38 4.45
CA ALA A 153 2.11 0.75 3.23
C ALA A 153 1.20 1.50 2.25
N TYR A 154 -0.01 1.00 2.02
CA TYR A 154 -0.96 1.64 1.11
C TYR A 154 -1.53 2.94 1.66
N LEU A 155 -1.69 3.06 2.98
CA LEU A 155 -2.03 4.33 3.63
C LEU A 155 -0.93 5.36 3.38
N PHE A 156 0.33 5.00 3.59
CA PHE A 156 1.47 5.87 3.33
C PHE A 156 1.54 6.26 1.83
N VAL A 157 1.57 5.28 0.94
CA VAL A 157 1.64 5.50 -0.51
C VAL A 157 0.48 6.37 -1.01
N GLY A 158 -0.74 6.10 -0.55
CA GLY A 158 -1.94 6.83 -0.94
C GLY A 158 -1.90 8.31 -0.57
N ALA A 159 -1.36 8.65 0.59
CA ALA A 159 -1.21 10.03 1.02
C ALA A 159 -0.27 10.82 0.09
N PHE A 160 0.89 10.26 -0.24
CA PHE A 160 1.84 10.87 -1.17
C PHE A 160 1.34 10.87 -2.61
N ALA A 161 0.65 9.81 -3.04
CA ALA A 161 0.07 9.71 -4.38
C ALA A 161 -1.06 10.72 -4.63
N LEU A 162 -1.71 11.22 -3.57
CA LEU A 162 -2.64 12.34 -3.67
C LEU A 162 -1.96 13.70 -3.53
N ALA A 163 -1.04 13.85 -2.59
CA ALA A 163 -0.42 15.14 -2.26
C ALA A 163 0.57 15.62 -3.33
N CYS A 164 1.49 14.75 -3.77
CA CYS A 164 2.55 15.15 -4.69
C CYS A 164 2.04 15.60 -6.07
N PRO A 165 1.05 14.92 -6.71
CA PRO A 165 0.52 15.38 -7.99
C PRO A 165 -0.26 16.69 -7.94
N ALA A 166 -0.56 17.22 -6.76
CA ALA A 166 -1.12 18.57 -6.62
C ALA A 166 -0.11 19.68 -6.96
N ILE A 167 1.19 19.40 -6.75
CA ILE A 167 2.28 20.37 -6.95
C ILE A 167 3.18 20.05 -8.15
N MET A 168 3.08 18.86 -8.72
CA MET A 168 3.89 18.44 -9.87
C MET A 168 3.05 17.67 -10.89
N PRO A 169 3.48 17.57 -12.16
CA PRO A 169 2.78 16.77 -13.17
C PRO A 169 2.68 15.29 -12.76
N VAL A 170 1.50 14.69 -12.97
CA VAL A 170 1.22 13.29 -12.61
C VAL A 170 2.27 12.32 -13.15
N ARG A 171 2.71 12.50 -14.41
CA ARG A 171 3.74 11.64 -15.04
C ARG A 171 5.09 11.73 -14.35
N VAL A 172 5.48 12.93 -13.92
CA VAL A 172 6.73 13.15 -13.16
C VAL A 172 6.66 12.43 -11.83
N PHE A 173 5.54 12.57 -11.11
CA PHE A 173 5.32 11.82 -9.87
C PHE A 173 5.42 10.31 -10.08
N GLN A 174 4.77 9.77 -11.12
CA GLN A 174 4.77 8.32 -11.38
C GLN A 174 6.18 7.77 -11.59
N VAL A 175 7.02 8.48 -12.34
CA VAL A 175 8.43 8.08 -12.56
C VAL A 175 9.24 8.19 -11.27
N LEU A 176 9.15 9.32 -10.56
CA LEU A 176 9.87 9.56 -9.31
C LEU A 176 9.44 8.57 -8.22
N PHE A 177 8.14 8.30 -8.11
CA PHE A 177 7.61 7.35 -7.14
C PHE A 177 8.07 5.92 -7.42
N THR A 178 8.07 5.50 -8.68
CA THR A 178 8.58 4.17 -9.08
C THR A 178 10.07 4.06 -8.75
N GLY A 179 10.86 5.07 -9.10
CA GLY A 179 12.28 5.13 -8.75
C GLY A 179 12.52 5.11 -7.24
N TYR A 180 11.79 5.95 -6.50
CA TYR A 180 11.84 5.96 -5.03
C TYR A 180 11.47 4.60 -4.43
N TRP A 181 10.41 3.96 -4.92
CA TRP A 181 9.97 2.67 -4.37
C TRP A 181 11.02 1.59 -4.52
N ILE A 182 11.62 1.48 -5.71
CA ILE A 182 12.68 0.50 -5.99
C ILE A 182 13.94 0.84 -5.18
N TRP A 183 14.42 2.07 -5.28
CA TRP A 183 15.60 2.52 -4.57
C TRP A 183 15.44 2.44 -3.04
N GLY A 184 14.34 2.95 -2.53
CA GLY A 184 14.10 3.09 -1.10
C GLY A 184 13.73 1.78 -0.38
N ASN A 185 13.34 0.72 -1.10
CA ASN A 185 12.85 -0.50 -0.45
C ASN A 185 13.59 -1.77 -0.83
N PHE A 186 14.27 -1.81 -2.00
CA PHE A 186 14.88 -3.05 -2.51
C PHE A 186 16.39 -2.99 -2.65
N ILE A 187 16.98 -1.80 -2.79
CA ILE A 187 18.44 -1.68 -2.87
C ILE A 187 18.99 -1.72 -1.46
N SER A 188 19.97 -2.62 -1.22
CA SER A 188 20.63 -2.74 0.08
C SER A 188 21.48 -1.50 0.36
N SER A 189 21.49 -1.04 1.62
CA SER A 189 22.36 0.04 2.12
C SER A 189 23.85 -0.26 1.97
N ARG A 190 24.22 -1.53 1.77
CA ARG A 190 25.61 -1.95 1.49
C ARG A 190 26.07 -1.58 0.08
N VAL A 191 25.15 -1.39 -0.87
CA VAL A 191 25.46 -1.05 -2.26
C VAL A 191 25.46 0.46 -2.46
N MET A 192 24.47 1.15 -1.88
CA MET A 192 24.35 2.60 -1.93
C MET A 192 23.46 3.11 -0.80
N PRO A 193 23.57 4.38 -0.37
CA PRO A 193 22.67 4.94 0.63
C PRO A 193 21.20 4.82 0.18
N THR A 194 20.37 4.14 0.97
CA THR A 194 18.95 3.89 0.70
C THR A 194 18.12 4.00 1.97
N LEU A 195 16.80 3.95 1.84
CA LEU A 195 15.87 3.91 2.98
C LEU A 195 15.46 2.48 3.37
N SER A 196 15.91 1.45 2.62
CA SER A 196 15.45 0.06 2.77
C SER A 196 15.67 -0.54 4.16
N GLU A 197 16.71 -0.09 4.87
CA GLU A 197 17.08 -0.56 6.22
C GLU A 197 16.81 0.48 7.30
N THR A 198 16.05 1.53 6.97
CA THR A 198 15.65 2.57 7.93
C THR A 198 14.20 2.41 8.37
N LEU A 199 13.85 3.01 9.51
CA LEU A 199 12.47 3.05 10.01
C LEU A 199 11.47 3.75 9.07
N PHE A 200 11.93 4.41 8.01
CA PHE A 200 11.08 5.07 7.02
C PHE A 200 10.62 4.16 5.88
N THR A 201 11.08 2.90 5.83
CA THR A 201 10.65 1.96 4.79
C THR A 201 9.18 1.55 4.96
N PRO A 202 8.32 1.74 3.96
CA PRO A 202 6.94 1.23 3.97
C PRO A 202 6.82 -0.22 3.52
N ALA A 203 7.94 -0.90 3.20
CA ALA A 203 7.91 -2.28 2.68
C ALA A 203 7.41 -3.34 3.68
N GLY A 204 7.19 -2.97 4.96
CA GLY A 204 6.67 -3.87 5.99
C GLY A 204 7.72 -4.77 6.64
N ARG A 205 9.01 -4.50 6.42
CA ARG A 205 10.14 -5.29 6.96
C ARG A 205 10.10 -5.38 8.48
N TYR A 206 9.88 -4.26 9.17
CA TYR A 206 9.88 -4.19 10.63
C TYR A 206 8.72 -4.97 11.26
N VAL A 207 7.52 -4.81 10.73
CA VAL A 207 6.33 -5.53 11.20
C VAL A 207 6.49 -7.03 10.94
N ARG A 208 6.99 -7.39 9.76
CA ARG A 208 7.26 -8.79 9.43
C ARG A 208 8.32 -9.38 10.36
N GLY A 209 9.44 -8.71 10.56
CA GLY A 209 10.53 -9.19 11.41
C GLY A 209 10.17 -9.30 12.89
N ALA A 210 9.23 -8.46 13.37
CA ALA A 210 8.79 -8.46 14.76
C ALA A 210 7.69 -9.50 15.06
N PHE A 211 6.73 -9.71 14.15
CA PHE A 211 5.50 -10.46 14.45
C PHE A 211 5.25 -11.64 13.51
N PHE A 212 5.94 -11.71 12.37
CA PHE A 212 5.71 -12.70 11.32
C PHE A 212 7.01 -13.35 10.86
N SER A 213 8.04 -13.38 11.72
CA SER A 213 9.29 -14.07 11.45
C SER A 213 9.12 -15.57 11.72
N ALA A 214 9.70 -16.40 10.86
CA ALA A 214 9.76 -17.84 11.08
C ALA A 214 11.22 -18.30 11.19
N PRO A 215 11.52 -19.23 12.10
CA PRO A 215 12.82 -19.89 12.14
C PRO A 215 13.08 -20.62 10.82
N GLY A 216 14.25 -20.40 10.20
CA GLY A 216 14.65 -21.12 8.98
C GLY A 216 14.53 -20.40 7.65
N ILE A 217 13.79 -19.29 7.55
CA ILE A 217 13.84 -18.41 6.38
C ILE A 217 14.58 -17.12 6.73
N SER A 218 15.85 -17.07 6.32
CA SER A 218 16.72 -15.90 6.43
C SER A 218 16.34 -14.79 5.42
N MET A 219 15.07 -14.39 5.38
CA MET A 219 14.62 -13.28 4.53
C MET A 219 14.42 -11.98 5.31
N GLY A 220 15.40 -11.60 6.10
CA GLY A 220 15.42 -10.34 6.85
C GLY A 220 15.90 -10.53 8.29
N GLU A 221 16.42 -9.47 8.85
CA GLU A 221 16.85 -9.45 10.25
C GLU A 221 15.64 -9.47 11.18
N PRO A 222 15.76 -10.12 12.35
CA PRO A 222 14.72 -10.05 13.38
C PRO A 222 14.64 -8.60 13.88
N HIS A 223 13.42 -8.13 14.07
CA HIS A 223 13.12 -6.80 14.60
C HIS A 223 12.31 -6.90 15.89
N THR A 224 12.41 -5.87 16.72
CA THR A 224 11.63 -5.77 17.95
C THR A 224 10.23 -5.19 17.71
N ALA A 225 9.29 -5.48 18.60
CA ALA A 225 7.95 -4.88 18.55
C ALA A 225 8.00 -3.35 18.67
N ALA A 226 8.98 -2.81 19.41
CA ALA A 226 9.19 -1.37 19.54
C ALA A 226 9.62 -0.73 18.21
N GLU A 227 10.54 -1.35 17.47
CA GLU A 227 10.95 -0.89 16.14
C GLU A 227 9.79 -0.95 15.13
N ALA A 228 8.98 -2.01 15.17
CA ALA A 228 7.79 -2.12 14.35
C ALA A 228 6.76 -1.02 14.68
N ALA A 229 6.53 -0.74 15.95
CA ALA A 229 5.64 0.33 16.39
C ALA A 229 6.15 1.72 15.95
N LEU A 230 7.46 1.97 16.08
CA LEU A 230 8.08 3.21 15.61
C LEU A 230 7.98 3.36 14.10
N ASN A 231 8.23 2.30 13.33
CA ASN A 231 8.07 2.31 11.88
C ASN A 231 6.62 2.67 11.50
N LEU A 232 5.62 1.99 12.07
CA LEU A 232 4.20 2.28 11.82
C LEU A 232 3.83 3.72 12.22
N GLY A 233 4.34 4.20 13.36
CA GLY A 233 4.15 5.58 13.82
C GLY A 233 4.73 6.60 12.84
N LEU A 234 5.94 6.39 12.34
CA LEU A 234 6.59 7.25 11.35
C LEU A 234 5.85 7.25 10.01
N LEU A 235 5.39 6.09 9.53
CA LEU A 235 4.58 6.00 8.31
C LEU A 235 3.25 6.73 8.47
N GLY A 236 2.58 6.55 9.59
CA GLY A 236 1.34 7.25 9.91
C GLY A 236 1.52 8.77 10.01
N ALA A 237 2.57 9.22 10.69
CA ALA A 237 2.93 10.64 10.79
C ALA A 237 3.25 11.23 9.41
N GLY A 238 4.04 10.51 8.59
CA GLY A 238 4.35 10.92 7.21
C GLY A 238 3.10 11.06 6.34
N ALA A 239 2.17 10.10 6.42
CA ALA A 239 0.90 10.15 5.72
C ALA A 239 0.04 11.34 6.18
N ALA A 240 -0.06 11.56 7.50
CA ALA A 240 -0.80 12.69 8.06
C ALA A 240 -0.21 14.04 7.62
N LEU A 241 1.11 14.18 7.67
CA LEU A 241 1.81 15.39 7.20
C LEU A 241 1.59 15.65 5.71
N ALA A 242 1.61 14.61 4.87
CA ALA A 242 1.34 14.75 3.43
C ALA A 242 -0.10 15.24 3.18
N LEU A 243 -1.09 14.70 3.90
CA LEU A 243 -2.48 15.13 3.78
C LEU A 243 -2.71 16.56 4.34
N LEU A 244 -2.03 16.93 5.42
CA LEU A 244 -2.03 18.29 5.95
C LEU A 244 -1.42 19.28 4.96
N ALA A 245 -0.29 18.93 4.36
CA ALA A 245 0.36 19.76 3.34
C ALA A 245 -0.54 19.94 2.11
N LEU A 246 -1.23 18.87 1.68
CA LEU A 246 -2.22 18.93 0.60
C LEU A 246 -3.36 19.89 0.93
N GLU A 247 -3.93 19.80 2.13
CA GLU A 247 -5.02 20.69 2.57
C GLU A 247 -4.58 22.16 2.56
N ARG A 248 -3.41 22.44 3.10
CA ARG A 248 -2.85 23.79 3.12
C ARG A 248 -2.57 24.33 1.72
N TYR A 249 -2.06 23.49 0.84
CA TYR A 249 -1.82 23.87 -0.55
C TYR A 249 -3.12 24.20 -1.30
N LEU A 250 -4.16 23.38 -1.14
CA LEU A 250 -5.47 23.65 -1.74
C LEU A 250 -6.12 24.90 -1.17
N ALA A 251 -5.97 25.16 0.15
CA ALA A 251 -6.42 26.40 0.78
C ALA A 251 -5.76 27.63 0.15
N TRP A 252 -4.43 27.58 0.01
CA TRP A 252 -3.65 28.67 -0.58
C TRP A 252 -4.01 28.93 -2.06
N GLN A 253 -4.28 27.89 -2.85
CA GLN A 253 -4.76 28.05 -4.22
C GLN A 253 -6.10 28.76 -4.29
N GLU A 254 -7.02 28.47 -3.36
CA GLU A 254 -8.34 29.09 -3.31
C GLU A 254 -8.30 30.59 -2.98
N GLU A 255 -7.33 31.02 -2.14
CA GLU A 255 -7.17 32.44 -1.78
C GLU A 255 -6.64 33.29 -2.95
N ARG A 256 -6.09 32.64 -3.99
CA ARG A 256 -5.49 33.32 -5.15
C ARG A 256 -6.33 33.26 -6.44
N ALA A 257 -7.39 32.43 -6.43
CA ALA A 257 -8.32 32.32 -7.55
C ALA A 257 -9.51 33.27 -7.42
#